data_d9c9937c19ca234e18975057865fa7b4
#
_entry.id   d9c9937c19ca234e18975057865fa7b4
#
_cell.length_a   1.000
_cell.length_b   1.000
_cell.length_c   1.000
_cell.angle_alpha   90.00
_cell.angle_beta   90.00
_cell.angle_gamma   90.00
#
_symmetry.space_group_name_H-M   'P 1'
#
loop_
_entity.id
_entity.type
_entity.pdbx_description
1 polymer ?
#
loop_
_entity_poly.entity_id
_entity_poly.type
_entity_poly.pdbx_seq_one_letter_code
_entity_poly.pdbx_strand_id
1 'polypeptide(L)'
;EEIRLGHSFCCVLRDDDCGSDHCGVERRCCPMRKDDPTHCGRPLGYRKASHFLSAQTLELDFDQGDENSSISFLMADPFIAQCAAVIYSTLNSTPDAPKSRVVFILEESITDSARYRKGREALLHRYPQCDQGIKDISRFLYGSHPHTGEAVLL
;
A
#
# COMPACT_ATOMS: atom_id res chain seq x y z
N GLU A 1 -14.18 19.29 2.07
CA GLU A 1 -13.66 18.43 3.16
C GLU A 1 -12.37 17.82 2.63
N GLU A 2 -11.24 18.28 3.17
CA GLU A 2 -9.90 17.93 2.68
C GLU A 2 -9.56 16.52 3.20
N ILE A 3 -9.66 15.51 2.34
CA ILE A 3 -9.28 14.15 2.69
C ILE A 3 -7.75 14.08 2.71
N ARG A 4 -7.17 14.14 3.90
CA ARG A 4 -5.74 13.89 4.09
C ARG A 4 -5.46 12.40 3.93
N LEU A 5 -5.06 11.97 2.72
CA LEU A 5 -4.56 10.63 2.44
C LEU A 5 -3.17 10.39 3.08
N GLY A 6 -3.03 10.74 4.35
CA GLY A 6 -1.78 10.62 5.10
C GLY A 6 -1.54 9.25 5.73
N HIS A 7 -2.42 8.28 5.55
CA HIS A 7 -2.30 6.98 6.19
C HIS A 7 -1.88 5.92 5.17
N SER A 8 -0.75 5.29 5.43
CA SER A 8 -0.33 4.09 4.72
C SER A 8 -1.36 3.00 4.90
N PHE A 9 -1.97 2.57 3.81
CA PHE A 9 -2.72 1.32 3.80
C PHE A 9 -1.71 0.18 3.90
N CYS A 10 -1.67 -0.53 5.00
CA CYS A 10 -0.77 -1.68 5.14
C CYS A 10 -1.45 -2.83 5.86
N CYS A 11 -0.94 -4.02 5.60
CA CYS A 11 -1.27 -5.19 6.37
C CYS A 11 -0.91 -4.95 7.85
N VAL A 12 -1.75 -5.39 8.75
CA VAL A 12 -1.42 -5.41 10.17
C VAL A 12 -0.43 -6.55 10.40
N LEU A 13 0.75 -6.22 10.91
CA LEU A 13 1.78 -7.16 11.30
C LEU A 13 1.88 -7.21 12.83
N ARG A 14 2.30 -8.35 13.37
CA ARG A 14 2.52 -8.49 14.82
C ARG A 14 3.65 -7.59 15.29
N ASP A 15 3.41 -6.92 16.41
CA ASP A 15 4.38 -6.04 17.10
C ASP A 15 5.32 -6.82 18.04
N ASP A 16 5.48 -8.14 17.87
CA ASP A 16 6.13 -9.02 18.84
C ASP A 16 7.61 -8.66 19.13
N ASP A 17 8.19 -7.72 18.38
CA ASP A 17 9.60 -7.32 18.55
C ASP A 17 9.82 -5.85 18.94
N CYS A 18 8.79 -5.06 19.19
CA CYS A 18 8.96 -3.76 19.80
C CYS A 18 8.88 -3.93 21.33
N GLY A 19 10.02 -3.98 22.00
CA GLY A 19 10.09 -4.00 23.46
C GLY A 19 9.30 -2.82 24.03
N SER A 20 8.23 -3.16 24.75
CA SER A 20 7.12 -2.30 25.17
C SER A 20 7.47 -1.11 26.08
N ASP A 21 8.73 -0.91 26.43
CA ASP A 21 9.08 -0.04 27.56
C ASP A 21 9.46 1.39 27.17
N HIS A 22 9.53 1.73 25.86
CA HIS A 22 9.98 3.07 25.43
C HIS A 22 9.12 3.77 24.39
N CYS A 23 8.16 3.10 23.77
CA CYS A 23 7.18 3.78 22.92
C CYS A 23 5.95 4.14 23.74
N GLY A 24 6.03 5.28 24.46
CA GLY A 24 4.92 5.81 25.22
C GLY A 24 3.69 6.06 24.33
N VAL A 25 2.62 5.37 24.66
CA VAL A 25 1.20 5.75 24.54
C VAL A 25 0.55 5.84 23.16
N GLU A 26 1.23 5.90 22.04
CA GLU A 26 0.56 5.84 20.74
C GLU A 26 1.16 4.75 19.86
N ARG A 27 0.41 3.66 19.66
CA ARG A 27 0.67 2.59 18.69
C ARG A 27 0.57 3.10 17.26
N ARG A 28 1.43 4.04 16.90
CA ARG A 28 1.62 4.45 15.51
C ARG A 28 2.81 3.67 15.00
N CYS A 29 2.62 2.93 13.89
CA CYS A 29 3.74 2.37 13.13
C CYS A 29 4.80 3.46 12.97
N CYS A 30 5.94 3.33 13.65
CA CYS A 30 7.06 4.25 13.47
C CYS A 30 7.44 4.27 11.99
N PRO A 31 7.44 5.43 11.32
CA PRO A 31 7.95 5.52 9.97
C PRO A 31 9.43 5.20 10.01
N MET A 32 9.77 4.01 9.51
CA MET A 32 11.14 3.52 9.49
C MET A 32 11.98 4.38 8.55
N ARG A 33 12.83 5.25 9.11
CA ARG A 33 14.01 5.75 8.39
C ARG A 33 15.08 4.68 8.48
N LYS A 34 15.61 4.27 7.33
CA LYS A 34 16.65 3.24 7.22
C LYS A 34 17.95 3.61 7.97
N ASP A 35 18.14 4.87 8.31
CA ASP A 35 19.42 5.47 8.65
C ASP A 35 19.43 6.20 10.00
N ASP A 36 18.43 6.00 10.87
CA ASP A 36 18.41 6.63 12.20
C ASP A 36 18.84 5.61 13.27
N PRO A 37 20.12 5.66 13.73
CA PRO A 37 20.66 4.76 14.75
C PRO A 37 20.12 5.05 16.15
N THR A 38 19.34 6.14 16.34
CA THR A 38 18.90 6.60 17.66
C THR A 38 17.53 6.09 18.06
N HIS A 39 16.78 5.45 17.14
CA HIS A 39 15.46 4.93 17.43
C HIS A 39 15.58 3.58 18.17
N CYS A 40 15.49 3.64 19.49
CA CYS A 40 15.39 2.57 20.50
C CYS A 40 16.48 1.47 20.50
N GLY A 41 17.63 1.65 19.90
CA GLY A 41 18.83 0.80 20.12
C GLY A 41 18.67 -0.68 19.74
N ARG A 42 17.60 -1.07 19.04
CA ARG A 42 17.36 -2.42 18.52
C ARG A 42 17.29 -2.40 17.00
N PRO A 43 17.79 -3.45 16.32
CA PRO A 43 17.55 -3.60 14.91
C PRO A 43 16.04 -3.57 14.67
N LEU A 44 15.61 -2.61 13.87
CA LEU A 44 14.22 -2.38 13.46
C LEU A 44 13.57 -3.70 13.10
N GLY A 45 12.39 -3.98 13.70
CA GLY A 45 11.64 -5.20 13.47
C GLY A 45 11.52 -5.50 11.98
N TYR A 46 11.99 -6.65 11.57
CA TYR A 46 11.92 -7.04 10.16
C TYR A 46 10.49 -7.33 9.80
N ARG A 47 9.98 -6.63 8.78
CA ARG A 47 8.72 -7.02 8.16
C ARG A 47 8.91 -8.37 7.49
N LYS A 48 8.18 -9.35 7.96
CA LYS A 48 8.19 -10.70 7.40
C LYS A 48 6.77 -11.14 7.11
N ALA A 49 6.60 -11.85 6.00
CA ALA A 49 5.30 -12.44 5.67
C ALA A 49 4.76 -13.36 6.79
N SER A 50 5.64 -13.95 7.61
CA SER A 50 5.27 -14.75 8.79
C SER A 50 4.60 -13.96 9.91
N HIS A 51 4.74 -12.64 9.91
CA HIS A 51 4.11 -11.74 10.90
C HIS A 51 2.75 -11.20 10.43
N PHE A 52 2.24 -11.68 9.31
CA PHE A 52 0.93 -11.27 8.80
C PHE A 52 -0.16 -11.59 9.82
N LEU A 53 -0.98 -10.60 10.15
CA LEU A 53 -2.15 -10.75 11.01
C LEU A 53 -3.44 -10.68 10.22
N SER A 54 -3.62 -9.58 9.51
CA SER A 54 -4.80 -9.35 8.70
C SER A 54 -4.57 -8.26 7.66
N ALA A 55 -5.38 -8.24 6.63
CA ALA A 55 -5.49 -7.14 5.69
C ALA A 55 -6.94 -6.98 5.23
N GLN A 56 -7.37 -5.74 5.05
CA GLN A 56 -8.69 -5.38 4.50
C GLN A 56 -8.57 -4.67 3.17
N THR A 57 -7.36 -4.55 2.62
CA THR A 57 -7.12 -3.94 1.32
C THR A 57 -6.33 -4.87 0.42
N LEU A 58 -6.57 -4.74 -0.88
CA LEU A 58 -5.73 -5.25 -1.95
C LEU A 58 -5.31 -4.07 -2.82
N GLU A 59 -4.09 -4.08 -3.32
CA GLU A 59 -3.55 -2.97 -4.08
C GLU A 59 -2.88 -3.42 -5.36
N LEU A 60 -2.92 -2.53 -6.37
CA LEU A 60 -2.17 -2.63 -7.62
C LEU A 60 -1.29 -1.39 -7.77
N ASP A 61 -0.06 -1.56 -8.18
CA ASP A 61 0.93 -0.50 -8.40
C ASP A 61 1.27 -0.43 -9.89
N PHE A 62 0.85 0.66 -10.55
CA PHE A 62 1.09 0.93 -11.96
C PHE A 62 2.23 1.96 -12.03
N ASP A 63 3.46 1.50 -12.22
CA ASP A 63 4.65 2.34 -12.16
C ASP A 63 5.49 2.37 -13.45
N GLN A 64 4.92 1.91 -14.57
CA GLN A 64 5.59 1.90 -15.88
C GLN A 64 5.91 3.33 -16.39
N GLY A 65 5.17 4.33 -15.92
CA GLY A 65 5.36 5.71 -16.36
C GLY A 65 4.84 5.97 -17.78
N ASP A 66 3.90 5.18 -18.23
CA ASP A 66 3.20 5.32 -19.51
C ASP A 66 1.73 5.72 -19.31
N GLU A 67 1.00 5.95 -20.39
CA GLU A 67 -0.40 6.33 -20.36
C GLU A 67 -1.26 5.30 -19.60
N ASN A 68 -0.92 3.99 -19.66
CA ASN A 68 -1.65 2.93 -18.97
C ASN A 68 -1.54 3.02 -17.45
N SER A 69 -0.60 3.81 -16.95
CA SER A 69 -0.40 4.08 -15.53
C SER A 69 -1.10 5.37 -15.06
N SER A 70 -1.80 6.08 -15.95
CA SER A 70 -2.54 7.30 -15.61
C SER A 70 -3.87 7.01 -14.91
N ILE A 71 -4.30 7.90 -14.03
CA ILE A 71 -5.59 7.77 -13.32
C ILE A 71 -6.75 7.71 -14.32
N SER A 72 -6.72 8.54 -15.36
CA SER A 72 -7.78 8.57 -16.38
C SER A 72 -7.91 7.25 -17.14
N PHE A 73 -6.79 6.62 -17.49
CA PHE A 73 -6.78 5.33 -18.15
C PHE A 73 -7.34 4.22 -17.22
N LEU A 74 -6.91 4.22 -15.95
CA LEU A 74 -7.35 3.23 -14.97
C LEU A 74 -8.84 3.36 -14.64
N MET A 75 -9.39 4.58 -14.60
CA MET A 75 -10.81 4.82 -14.41
C MET A 75 -11.66 4.33 -15.58
N ALA A 76 -11.10 4.18 -16.78
CA ALA A 76 -11.81 3.61 -17.93
C ALA A 76 -11.91 2.07 -17.88
N ASP A 77 -11.15 1.40 -17.02
CA ASP A 77 -11.28 -0.05 -16.80
C ASP A 77 -12.56 -0.36 -16.00
N PRO A 78 -13.51 -1.16 -16.54
CA PRO A 78 -14.80 -1.39 -15.87
C PRO A 78 -14.66 -2.08 -14.51
N PHE A 79 -13.67 -2.97 -14.32
CA PHE A 79 -13.48 -3.65 -13.06
C PHE A 79 -12.90 -2.69 -12.00
N ILE A 80 -11.92 -1.88 -12.36
CA ILE A 80 -11.38 -0.86 -11.48
C ILE A 80 -12.47 0.14 -11.10
N ALA A 81 -13.20 0.68 -12.08
CA ALA A 81 -14.27 1.65 -11.84
C ALA A 81 -15.40 1.12 -10.95
N GLN A 82 -15.64 -0.18 -10.97
CA GLN A 82 -16.71 -0.80 -10.18
C GLN A 82 -16.25 -1.27 -8.79
N CYS A 83 -15.01 -1.73 -8.66
CA CYS A 83 -14.55 -2.47 -7.49
C CYS A 83 -13.50 -1.73 -6.66
N ALA A 84 -12.77 -0.78 -7.24
CA ALA A 84 -11.80 -0.03 -6.48
C ALA A 84 -12.48 1.00 -5.58
N ALA A 85 -11.82 1.33 -4.47
CA ALA A 85 -12.28 2.37 -3.57
C ALA A 85 -11.58 3.70 -3.85
N VAL A 86 -10.29 3.64 -4.24
CA VAL A 86 -9.51 4.83 -4.55
C VAL A 86 -8.43 4.52 -5.57
N ILE A 87 -8.19 5.49 -6.46
CA ILE A 87 -7.02 5.55 -7.32
C ILE A 87 -6.26 6.81 -6.98
N TYR A 88 -4.94 6.72 -6.79
CA TYR A 88 -4.12 7.90 -6.52
C TYR A 88 -2.76 7.85 -7.21
N SER A 89 -2.23 9.04 -7.54
CA SER A 89 -0.89 9.17 -8.07
C SER A 89 0.15 8.87 -6.99
N THR A 90 1.22 8.14 -7.34
CA THR A 90 2.29 7.84 -6.38
C THR A 90 3.23 9.04 -6.21
N LEU A 91 4.10 8.99 -5.21
CA LEU A 91 5.03 10.08 -4.87
C LEU A 91 5.92 10.50 -6.06
N ASN A 92 6.29 9.55 -6.91
CA ASN A 92 7.18 9.76 -8.05
C ASN A 92 6.42 9.92 -9.39
N SER A 93 5.11 10.11 -9.35
CA SER A 93 4.30 10.37 -10.54
C SER A 93 4.56 11.78 -11.06
N THR A 94 4.71 11.91 -12.38
CA THR A 94 4.79 13.20 -13.06
C THR A 94 3.83 13.20 -14.25
N PRO A 95 3.47 14.37 -14.81
CA PRO A 95 2.62 14.45 -16.00
C PRO A 95 3.17 13.66 -17.20
N ASP A 96 4.50 13.66 -17.38
CA ASP A 96 5.18 12.97 -18.49
C ASP A 96 5.43 11.48 -18.20
N ALA A 97 5.39 11.08 -16.94
CA ALA A 97 5.59 9.70 -16.51
C ALA A 97 4.60 9.37 -15.36
N PRO A 98 3.31 9.20 -15.70
CA PRO A 98 2.27 8.96 -14.70
C PRO A 98 2.48 7.62 -14.02
N LYS A 99 2.30 7.61 -12.70
CA LYS A 99 2.37 6.42 -11.86
C LYS A 99 1.23 6.45 -10.87
N SER A 100 0.45 5.40 -10.83
CA SER A 100 -0.76 5.37 -10.00
C SER A 100 -0.88 4.09 -9.23
N ARG A 101 -1.65 4.17 -8.16
CA ARG A 101 -2.02 3.03 -7.33
C ARG A 101 -3.51 2.92 -7.21
N VAL A 102 -3.99 1.69 -7.34
CA VAL A 102 -5.40 1.33 -7.16
C VAL A 102 -5.53 0.56 -5.86
N VAL A 103 -6.48 0.94 -5.02
CA VAL A 103 -6.77 0.27 -3.74
C VAL A 103 -8.20 -0.26 -3.77
N PHE A 104 -8.34 -1.53 -3.46
CA PHE A 104 -9.60 -2.21 -3.27
C PHE A 104 -9.81 -2.41 -1.77
N ILE A 105 -10.95 -2.00 -1.24
CA ILE A 105 -11.35 -2.27 0.14
C ILE A 105 -12.22 -3.52 0.14
N LEU A 106 -11.85 -4.49 0.96
CA LEU A 106 -12.59 -5.73 1.12
C LEU A 106 -13.71 -5.54 2.14
N GLU A 107 -14.83 -6.21 1.92
CA GLU A 107 -15.94 -6.21 2.87
C GLU A 107 -15.52 -6.73 4.25
N GLU A 108 -14.66 -7.75 4.27
CA GLU A 108 -14.12 -8.35 5.48
C GLU A 108 -12.60 -8.42 5.45
N SER A 109 -11.99 -8.35 6.63
CA SER A 109 -10.54 -8.54 6.77
C SER A 109 -10.17 -10.00 6.51
N ILE A 110 -9.13 -10.20 5.71
CA ILE A 110 -8.53 -11.52 5.50
C ILE A 110 -7.46 -11.73 6.56
N THR A 111 -7.60 -12.77 7.38
CA THR A 111 -6.62 -13.17 8.41
C THR A 111 -5.72 -14.34 7.98
N ASP A 112 -6.07 -15.02 6.91
CA ASP A 112 -5.27 -16.09 6.32
C ASP A 112 -4.31 -15.51 5.26
N SER A 113 -3.01 -15.58 5.54
CA SER A 113 -1.97 -15.07 4.66
C SER A 113 -1.93 -15.78 3.28
N ALA A 114 -2.29 -17.05 3.22
CA ALA A 114 -2.34 -17.79 1.96
C ALA A 114 -3.52 -17.32 1.09
N ARG A 115 -4.69 -17.10 1.70
CA ARG A 115 -5.86 -16.52 1.03
C ARG A 115 -5.56 -15.10 0.52
N TYR A 116 -4.92 -14.27 1.36
CA TYR A 116 -4.52 -12.92 0.99
C TYR A 116 -3.56 -12.93 -0.21
N ARG A 117 -2.55 -13.80 -0.18
CA ARG A 117 -1.60 -13.96 -1.29
C ARG A 117 -2.29 -14.36 -2.58
N LYS A 118 -3.21 -15.33 -2.53
CA LYS A 118 -4.00 -15.75 -3.71
C LYS A 118 -4.84 -14.61 -4.28
N GLY A 119 -5.43 -13.77 -3.43
CA GLY A 119 -6.17 -12.59 -3.87
C GLY A 119 -5.28 -11.61 -4.63
N ARG A 120 -4.07 -11.33 -4.10
CA ARG A 120 -3.09 -10.48 -4.80
C ARG A 120 -2.62 -11.10 -6.11
N GLU A 121 -2.31 -12.38 -6.12
CA GLU A 121 -1.91 -13.09 -7.34
C GLU A 121 -2.99 -13.05 -8.42
N ALA A 122 -4.26 -13.20 -8.05
CA ALA A 122 -5.38 -13.09 -8.99
C ALA A 122 -5.48 -11.69 -9.61
N LEU A 123 -5.30 -10.62 -8.81
CA LEU A 123 -5.26 -9.26 -9.33
C LEU A 123 -4.06 -9.02 -10.26
N LEU A 124 -2.88 -9.50 -9.89
CA LEU A 124 -1.67 -9.37 -10.71
C LEU A 124 -1.76 -10.19 -12.02
N HIS A 125 -2.45 -11.31 -11.99
CA HIS A 125 -2.73 -12.08 -13.21
C HIS A 125 -3.67 -11.34 -14.15
N ARG A 126 -4.68 -10.63 -13.58
CA ARG A 126 -5.58 -9.79 -14.37
C ARG A 126 -4.89 -8.55 -14.94
N TYR A 127 -3.93 -7.99 -14.22
CA TYR A 127 -3.19 -6.78 -14.57
C TYR A 127 -1.68 -7.07 -14.65
N PRO A 128 -1.21 -7.76 -15.69
CA PRO A 128 0.20 -8.15 -15.81
C PRO A 128 1.16 -6.96 -15.96
N GLN A 129 0.64 -5.78 -16.35
CA GLN A 129 1.38 -4.52 -16.45
C GLN A 129 1.69 -3.87 -15.10
N CYS A 130 1.11 -4.36 -13.99
CA CYS A 130 1.46 -3.87 -12.66
C CYS A 130 2.84 -4.34 -12.20
N ASP A 131 3.40 -3.63 -11.22
CA ASP A 131 4.60 -4.07 -10.52
C ASP A 131 4.39 -5.45 -9.88
N GLN A 132 5.04 -6.47 -10.45
CA GLN A 132 4.96 -7.84 -9.97
C GLN A 132 5.66 -8.05 -8.62
N GLY A 133 6.50 -7.11 -8.16
CA GLY A 133 7.13 -7.12 -6.83
C GLY A 133 6.14 -6.95 -5.67
N ILE A 134 4.93 -6.54 -5.96
CA ILE A 134 3.82 -6.41 -4.99
C ILE A 134 3.37 -7.77 -4.38
N LYS A 135 3.88 -8.90 -4.89
CA LYS A 135 3.59 -10.23 -4.34
C LYS A 135 4.00 -10.42 -2.89
N ASP A 136 4.99 -9.66 -2.42
CA ASP A 136 5.38 -9.68 -1.01
C ASP A 136 4.29 -9.04 -0.15
N ILE A 137 3.63 -9.84 0.67
CA ILE A 137 2.55 -9.39 1.57
C ILE A 137 3.03 -8.50 2.70
N SER A 138 4.33 -8.42 2.92
CA SER A 138 4.95 -7.51 3.89
C SER A 138 5.36 -6.17 3.29
N ARG A 139 5.13 -5.95 1.99
CA ARG A 139 5.50 -4.72 1.30
C ARG A 139 4.68 -3.54 1.83
N PHE A 140 5.38 -2.45 2.06
CA PHE A 140 4.80 -1.18 2.44
C PHE A 140 4.48 -0.34 1.21
N LEU A 141 3.32 0.30 1.21
CA LEU A 141 2.90 1.20 0.14
C LEU A 141 2.86 2.63 0.68
N TYR A 142 3.59 3.52 0.01
CA TYR A 142 3.59 4.94 0.34
C TYR A 142 2.36 5.64 -0.25
N GLY A 143 1.90 6.69 0.42
CA GLY A 143 0.83 7.54 -0.09
C GLY A 143 1.24 8.41 -1.27
N SER A 144 0.38 9.33 -1.64
CA SER A 144 0.60 10.32 -2.69
C SER A 144 1.44 11.50 -2.19
N HIS A 145 1.90 12.34 -3.13
CA HIS A 145 2.57 13.59 -2.78
C HIS A 145 1.56 14.57 -2.15
N PRO A 146 1.89 15.23 -1.01
CA PRO A 146 0.92 16.02 -0.25
C PRO A 146 0.40 17.27 -0.97
N HIS A 147 1.14 17.79 -1.94
CA HIS A 147 0.80 19.04 -2.64
C HIS A 147 0.48 18.88 -4.12
N THR A 148 0.99 17.83 -4.77
CA THR A 148 0.83 17.60 -6.22
C THR A 148 0.20 16.26 -6.55
N GLY A 149 -0.12 15.47 -5.53
CA GLY A 149 -0.74 14.18 -5.71
C GLY A 149 -2.22 14.32 -6.07
N GLU A 150 -2.67 13.51 -7.02
CA GLU A 150 -4.06 13.38 -7.41
C GLU A 150 -4.65 12.12 -6.79
N ALA A 151 -5.92 12.18 -6.42
CA ALA A 151 -6.67 11.02 -5.96
C ALA A 151 -8.13 11.13 -6.38
N VAL A 152 -8.71 9.98 -6.73
CA VAL A 152 -10.13 9.83 -7.06
C VAL A 152 -10.70 8.75 -6.17
N LEU A 153 -11.79 9.07 -5.47
CA LEU A 153 -12.62 8.11 -4.74
C LEU A 153 -13.68 7.58 -5.72
N LEU A 154 -13.92 6.29 -5.70
CA LEU A 154 -14.87 5.58 -6.56
C LEU A 154 -16.06 5.03 -5.77
#